data_964817af5e46a7676ef6b11d1b30ef93
#
_entry.id   964817af5e46a7676ef6b11d1b30ef93
#
_cell.length_a   1.000
_cell.length_b   1.000
_cell.length_c   1.000
_cell.angle_alpha   90.00
_cell.angle_beta   90.00
_cell.angle_gamma   90.00
#
_symmetry.space_group_name_H-M   'P 1'
#
loop_
_entity.id
_entity.type
_entity.pdbx_description
1 polymer ?
#
loop_
_entity_poly.entity_id
_entity_poly.type
_entity_poly.pdbx_seq_one_letter_code
_entity_poly.pdbx_strand_id
1 'polypeptide(L)'
;MIIKKHIVITGKVQGVGFRYWLCKAATQRNIDGWVKNKISGEVEALLIGNDVEISNLIKLCEKGPPSSEVTKVKVQNYQKEYLKKSFDIINNEKNYQ
;
A
#
# COMPACT_ATOMS: atom_id res chain seq x y z
N MET A 1 17.06 4.35 8.61
CA MET A 1 17.16 4.91 7.24
C MET A 1 15.78 5.02 6.63
N ILE A 2 15.48 6.14 6.02
CA ILE A 2 14.19 6.34 5.35
C ILE A 2 14.30 5.84 3.92
N ILE A 3 13.38 4.98 3.53
CA ILE A 3 13.32 4.42 2.18
C ILE A 3 11.93 4.65 1.58
N LYS A 4 11.84 4.48 0.26
CA LYS A 4 10.59 4.60 -0.49
C LYS A 4 10.36 3.33 -1.31
N LYS A 5 9.21 2.71 -1.13
CA LYS A 5 8.83 1.50 -1.87
C LYS A 5 7.45 1.68 -2.48
N HIS A 6 7.32 1.22 -3.69
CA HIS A 6 6.04 1.13 -4.39
C HIS A 6 5.62 -0.34 -4.41
N ILE A 7 4.41 -0.64 -3.98
CA ILE A 7 3.92 -2.02 -3.94
C ILE A 7 2.62 -2.17 -4.71
N VAL A 8 2.44 -3.35 -5.30
CA VAL A 8 1.20 -3.76 -5.97
C VAL A 8 0.78 -5.10 -5.39
N ILE A 9 -0.42 -5.15 -4.86
CA ILE A 9 -0.95 -6.31 -4.13
C ILE A 9 -2.03 -6.96 -4.97
N THR A 10 -1.85 -8.23 -5.29
CA THR A 10 -2.73 -9.02 -6.16
C THR A 10 -3.48 -10.06 -5.34
N GLY A 11 -4.68 -10.39 -5.77
CA GLY A 11 -5.54 -11.39 -5.14
C GLY A 11 -6.92 -10.83 -4.86
N LYS A 12 -7.62 -11.41 -3.89
CA LYS A 12 -8.90 -10.88 -3.42
C LYS A 12 -8.61 -9.77 -2.42
N VAL A 13 -8.41 -8.56 -2.93
CA VAL A 13 -7.91 -7.43 -2.14
C VAL A 13 -8.78 -6.18 -2.23
N GLN A 14 -9.77 -6.13 -3.14
CA GLN A 14 -10.74 -5.04 -3.21
C GLN A 14 -12.07 -5.48 -2.60
N GLY A 15 -12.80 -4.53 -2.00
CA GLY A 15 -14.08 -4.82 -1.37
C GLY A 15 -13.96 -5.60 -0.05
N VAL A 16 -12.78 -5.65 0.54
CA VAL A 16 -12.49 -6.39 1.78
C VAL A 16 -11.86 -5.51 2.87
N GLY A 17 -11.88 -4.19 2.68
CA GLY A 17 -11.34 -3.26 3.66
C GLY A 17 -9.82 -3.12 3.62
N PHE A 18 -9.16 -3.55 2.55
CA PHE A 18 -7.70 -3.56 2.46
C PHE A 18 -7.10 -2.16 2.56
N ARG A 19 -7.64 -1.19 1.82
CA ARG A 19 -7.12 0.18 1.81
C ARG A 19 -7.18 0.80 3.21
N TYR A 20 -8.30 0.63 3.89
CA TYR A 20 -8.49 1.16 5.23
C TYR A 20 -7.53 0.50 6.22
N TRP A 21 -7.41 -0.81 6.15
CA TRP A 21 -6.52 -1.59 6.99
C TRP A 21 -5.05 -1.15 6.79
N LEU A 22 -4.64 -0.99 5.54
CA LEU A 22 -3.26 -0.58 5.22
C LEU A 22 -2.99 0.85 5.69
N CYS A 23 -3.93 1.76 5.48
CA CYS A 23 -3.81 3.15 5.93
C CYS A 23 -3.60 3.21 7.45
N LYS A 24 -4.38 2.44 8.20
CA LYS A 24 -4.26 2.39 9.65
C LYS A 24 -2.90 1.81 10.07
N ALA A 25 -2.49 0.71 9.45
CA ALA A 25 -1.23 0.05 9.78
C ALA A 25 -0.02 0.94 9.46
N ALA A 26 -0.06 1.65 8.34
CA ALA A 26 1.00 2.58 7.94
C ALA A 26 1.08 3.78 8.89
N THR A 27 -0.06 4.35 9.22
CA THR A 27 -0.13 5.50 10.14
C THR A 27 0.46 5.14 11.51
N GLN A 28 0.15 3.97 12.02
CA GLN A 28 0.68 3.49 13.30
C GLN A 28 2.20 3.31 13.30
N ARG A 29 2.80 3.17 12.12
CA ARG A 29 4.24 2.96 11.94
C ARG A 29 4.97 4.20 11.44
N ASN A 30 4.30 5.34 11.45
CA ASN A 30 4.85 6.58 10.91
C ASN A 30 5.34 6.44 9.47
N ILE A 31 4.61 5.66 8.67
CA ILE A 31 4.87 5.49 7.25
C ILE A 31 3.97 6.46 6.49
N ASP A 32 4.56 7.28 5.65
CA ASP A 32 3.84 8.20 4.76
C ASP A 32 3.59 7.55 3.41
N GLY A 33 2.69 8.13 2.63
CA GLY A 33 2.40 7.65 1.29
C GLY A 33 0.91 7.62 0.99
N TRP A 34 0.52 6.65 0.17
CA TRP A 34 -0.87 6.53 -0.24
C TRP A 34 -1.21 5.10 -0.64
N VAL A 35 -2.51 4.83 -0.70
CA VAL A 35 -3.06 3.56 -1.19
C VAL A 35 -4.29 3.84 -2.04
N LYS A 36 -4.47 3.06 -3.11
CA LYS A 36 -5.63 3.14 -3.98
C LYS A 36 -5.94 1.79 -4.61
N ASN A 37 -7.17 1.65 -5.13
CA ASN A 37 -7.54 0.50 -5.95
C ASN A 37 -7.18 0.77 -7.41
N LYS A 38 -6.69 -0.26 -8.08
CA LYS A 38 -6.47 -0.23 -9.54
C LYS A 38 -7.67 -0.82 -10.27
N ILE A 39 -7.85 -0.43 -11.52
CA ILE A 39 -8.90 -0.98 -12.38
C ILE A 39 -8.75 -2.50 -12.52
N SER A 40 -7.51 -2.97 -12.55
CA SER A 40 -7.18 -4.40 -12.68
C SER A 40 -7.65 -5.28 -11.52
N GLY A 41 -8.12 -4.70 -10.42
CA GLY A 41 -8.50 -5.42 -9.22
C GLY A 41 -7.44 -5.44 -8.15
N GLU A 42 -6.24 -4.97 -8.45
CA GLU A 42 -5.13 -4.89 -7.50
C GLU A 42 -5.26 -3.68 -6.59
N VAL A 43 -4.51 -3.70 -5.49
CA VAL A 43 -4.30 -2.54 -4.62
C VAL A 43 -2.88 -2.05 -4.82
N GLU A 44 -2.72 -0.76 -4.99
CA GLU A 44 -1.43 -0.12 -5.22
C GLU A 44 -1.13 0.83 -4.07
N ALA A 45 0.11 0.86 -3.60
CA ALA A 45 0.49 1.76 -2.51
C ALA A 45 1.93 2.26 -2.65
N LEU A 46 2.15 3.46 -2.12
CA LEU A 46 3.47 4.03 -1.93
C LEU A 46 3.74 4.07 -0.44
N LEU A 47 4.90 3.54 -0.03
CA LEU A 47 5.30 3.47 1.36
C LEU A 47 6.62 4.21 1.55
N ILE A 48 6.62 5.21 2.43
CA ILE A 48 7.81 6.01 2.74
C ILE A 48 7.99 6.03 4.25
N GLY A 49 9.14 5.57 4.71
CA GLY A 49 9.41 5.54 6.14
C GLY A 49 10.67 4.76 6.46
N ASN A 50 10.81 4.42 7.74
CA ASN A 50 11.93 3.64 8.24
C ASN A 50 11.95 2.26 7.57
N ASP A 51 13.12 1.80 7.14
CA ASP A 51 13.27 0.55 6.38
C ASP A 51 12.77 -0.68 7.16
N VAL A 52 12.97 -0.73 8.46
CA VAL A 52 12.48 -1.84 9.30
C VAL A 52 10.96 -1.85 9.32
N GLU A 53 10.35 -0.69 9.53
CA GLU A 53 8.89 -0.58 9.56
C GLU A 53 8.25 -0.89 8.21
N ILE A 54 8.88 -0.46 7.12
CA ILE A 54 8.38 -0.79 5.77
C ILE A 54 8.48 -2.28 5.51
N SER A 55 9.58 -2.93 5.87
CA SER A 55 9.72 -4.39 5.73
C SER A 55 8.64 -5.12 6.52
N ASN A 56 8.37 -4.68 7.74
CA ASN A 56 7.33 -5.29 8.56
C ASN A 56 5.94 -5.12 7.94
N LEU A 57 5.65 -3.92 7.44
CA LEU A 57 4.36 -3.65 6.81
C LEU A 57 4.16 -4.48 5.54
N ILE A 58 5.19 -4.63 4.72
CA ILE A 58 5.13 -5.48 3.51
C ILE A 58 4.82 -6.92 3.89
N LYS A 59 5.45 -7.45 4.94
CA LYS A 59 5.14 -8.81 5.43
C LYS A 59 3.69 -8.94 5.87
N LEU A 60 3.15 -7.93 6.54
CA LEU A 60 1.74 -7.91 6.92
C LEU A 60 0.84 -7.89 5.69
N CYS A 61 1.23 -7.16 4.63
CA CYS A 61 0.47 -7.13 3.38
C CYS A 61 0.40 -8.49 2.69
N GLU A 62 1.41 -9.34 2.85
CA GLU A 62 1.41 -10.68 2.27
C GLU A 62 0.27 -11.52 2.84
N LYS A 63 -0.14 -11.25 4.06
CA LYS A 63 -1.30 -11.89 4.68
C LYS A 63 -2.58 -11.07 4.45
N GLY A 64 -2.51 -9.76 4.64
CA GLY A 64 -3.63 -8.84 4.52
C GLY A 64 -4.64 -8.95 5.64
N PRO A 65 -5.73 -8.17 5.56
CA PRO A 65 -6.83 -8.26 6.53
C PRO A 65 -7.56 -9.60 6.42
N PRO A 66 -8.35 -9.98 7.45
CA PRO A 66 -8.94 -11.32 7.52
C PRO A 66 -9.78 -11.74 6.32
N SER A 67 -10.47 -10.79 5.68
CA SER A 67 -11.36 -11.11 4.54
C SER A 67 -10.63 -11.12 3.19
N SER A 68 -9.33 -10.84 3.18
CA SER A 68 -8.54 -10.80 1.94
C SER A 68 -7.89 -12.15 1.64
N GLU A 69 -7.52 -12.33 0.38
CA GLU A 69 -6.71 -13.46 -0.07
C GLU A 69 -5.62 -12.90 -0.97
N VAL A 70 -4.44 -12.65 -0.39
CA VAL A 70 -3.31 -12.09 -1.12
C VAL A 70 -2.56 -13.21 -1.81
N THR A 71 -2.37 -13.08 -3.12
CA THR A 71 -1.61 -14.06 -3.92
C THR A 71 -0.21 -13.58 -4.24
N LYS A 72 0.02 -12.26 -4.27
CA LYS A 72 1.32 -11.71 -4.62
C LYS A 72 1.44 -10.28 -4.12
N VAL A 73 2.63 -9.91 -3.65
CA VAL A 73 3.00 -8.53 -3.37
C VAL A 73 4.25 -8.21 -4.18
N LYS A 74 4.11 -7.34 -5.16
CA LYS A 74 5.24 -6.88 -5.98
C LYS A 74 5.81 -5.62 -5.36
N VAL A 75 7.11 -5.59 -5.12
CA VAL A 75 7.80 -4.48 -4.46
C VAL A 75 8.83 -3.89 -5.39
N GLN A 76 8.83 -2.57 -5.53
CA GLN A 76 9.82 -1.86 -6.34
C GLN A 76 10.32 -0.63 -5.56
N ASN A 77 11.54 -0.21 -5.85
CA ASN A 77 12.04 1.06 -5.33
C ASN A 77 11.29 2.20 -6.02
N TYR A 78 10.99 3.25 -5.25
CA TYR A 78 10.35 4.45 -5.75
C TYR A 78 11.36 5.58 -5.73
N GLN A 79 11.63 6.18 -6.89
CA GLN A 79 12.74 7.15 -7.01
C GLN A 79 12.29 8.59 -7.14
N LYS A 80 10.99 8.85 -7.22
CA LYS A 80 10.47 10.20 -7.30
C LYS A 80 10.38 10.82 -5.92
N GLU A 81 10.38 12.16 -5.89
CA GLU A 81 10.18 12.90 -4.64
C GLU A 81 8.73 12.83 -4.20
N TYR A 82 8.52 12.72 -2.89
CA TYR A 82 7.20 12.76 -2.29
C TYR A 82 7.32 13.47 -0.94
N LEU A 83 6.65 14.61 -0.81
CA LEU A 83 6.86 15.52 0.33
C LEU A 83 5.74 15.49 1.37
N LYS A 84 4.61 14.88 1.07
CA LYS A 84 3.47 14.87 1.97
C LYS A 84 3.74 13.98 3.19
N LYS A 85 3.45 14.48 4.40
CA LYS A 85 3.74 13.80 5.65
C LYS A 85 2.47 13.18 6.23
N SER A 86 1.85 12.28 5.48
CA SER A 86 0.65 11.54 5.92
C SER A 86 0.54 10.27 5.08
N PHE A 87 -0.31 9.35 5.54
CA PHE A 87 -0.69 8.21 4.72
C PHE A 87 -2.17 8.35 4.36
N ASP A 88 -2.47 8.38 3.06
CA ASP A 88 -3.79 8.72 2.58
C ASP A 88 -4.39 7.63 1.69
N ILE A 89 -5.69 7.44 1.81
CA ILE A 89 -6.46 6.69 0.81
C ILE A 89 -6.81 7.70 -0.27
N ILE A 90 -6.28 7.47 -1.48
CA ILE A 90 -6.50 8.38 -2.59
C ILE A 90 -7.53 7.81 -3.57
N ASN A 91 -7.96 8.62 -4.53
CA ASN A 91 -8.96 8.22 -5.50
C ASN A 91 -8.51 6.98 -6.27
N ASN A 92 -9.43 6.05 -6.46
CA ASN A 92 -9.19 4.85 -7.24
C ASN A 92 -8.83 5.21 -8.67
N GLU A 93 -8.07 4.34 -9.31
CA GLU A 93 -7.78 4.45 -10.74
C GLU A 93 -9.10 4.43 -11.51
N LYS A 94 -9.23 5.33 -12.48
CA LYS A 94 -10.46 5.46 -13.28
C LYS A 94 -10.25 4.92 -14.68
N ASN A 95 -11.31 4.31 -15.20
CA ASN A 95 -11.35 3.87 -16.59
C ASN A 95 -11.98 4.98 -17.44
N TYR A 96 -11.14 5.70 -18.17
CA TYR A 96 -11.62 6.75 -19.11
C TYR A 96 -11.86 6.11 -20.46
N GLN A 97 -13.12 6.08 -20.86
CA GLN A 97 -13.51 5.60 -22.19
C GLN A 97 -13.95 6.75 -23.06
#